data_36054511d331e04dd62b102e6050c949
#
_entry.id   36054511d331e04dd62b102e6050c949
#
_cell.length_a   1.000
_cell.length_b   1.000
_cell.length_c   1.000
_cell.angle_alpha   90.00
_cell.angle_beta   90.00
_cell.angle_gamma   90.00
#
_symmetry.space_group_name_H-M   'P 1'
#
loop_
_entity.id
_entity.type
_entity.pdbx_description
1 polymer ?
#
loop_
_entity_poly.entity_id
_entity_poly.type
_entity_poly.pdbx_seq_one_letter_code
_entity_poly.pdbx_strand_id
1 'polypeptide(L)'
;MAKYNITSESQLIDITAITNGCTQIEAAAQYFEECAKKVFNASDMLDEKALSVDKTTMQPQLDADAEYIQSIKIAIENFTLQVKNVALQVYAEEQAELADYKAQQAALAAQQQAANNNGGTTTP
;
A
#
# COMPACT_ATOMS: atom_id res chain seq x y z
N MET A 1 3.99 20.10 16.15
CA MET A 1 2.55 20.34 15.90
C MET A 1 1.93 19.10 15.29
N ALA A 2 0.81 18.66 15.84
CA ALA A 2 0.14 17.45 15.35
C ALA A 2 -0.40 17.66 13.95
N LYS A 3 -0.08 16.73 13.06
CA LYS A 3 -0.45 16.79 11.65
C LYS A 3 -1.86 16.23 11.40
N TYR A 4 -2.25 15.21 12.18
CA TYR A 4 -3.50 14.48 11.98
C TYR A 4 -4.49 14.67 13.13
N ASN A 5 -4.06 15.23 14.25
CA ASN A 5 -4.88 15.42 15.47
C ASN A 5 -5.46 14.12 16.02
N ILE A 6 -4.63 13.09 16.11
CA ILE A 6 -5.04 11.76 16.56
C ILE A 6 -5.18 11.75 18.08
N THR A 7 -6.36 11.39 18.59
CA THR A 7 -6.66 11.29 20.01
C THR A 7 -7.17 9.90 20.42
N SER A 8 -7.48 9.04 19.47
CA SER A 8 -7.94 7.68 19.76
C SER A 8 -7.52 6.72 18.65
N GLU A 9 -7.46 5.43 18.99
CA GLU A 9 -7.11 4.37 18.03
C GLU A 9 -8.08 4.28 16.87
N SER A 10 -9.34 4.64 17.08
CA SER A 10 -10.36 4.59 16.02
C SER A 10 -10.11 5.59 14.90
N GLN A 11 -9.24 6.58 15.10
CA GLN A 11 -8.88 7.57 14.10
C GLN A 11 -7.70 7.16 13.24
N LEU A 12 -6.99 6.09 13.63
CA LEU A 12 -5.84 5.59 12.86
C LEU A 12 -6.31 5.03 11.53
N ILE A 13 -5.47 5.19 10.51
CA ILE A 13 -5.71 4.58 9.20
C ILE A 13 -5.81 3.06 9.35
N ASP A 14 -6.73 2.44 8.62
CA ASP A 14 -6.86 0.98 8.62
C ASP A 14 -5.80 0.38 7.71
N ILE A 15 -4.61 0.19 8.26
CA ILE A 15 -3.45 -0.31 7.53
C ILE A 15 -3.67 -1.74 7.03
N THR A 16 -4.41 -2.55 7.80
CA THR A 16 -4.70 -3.93 7.40
C THR A 16 -5.59 -3.96 6.17
N ALA A 17 -6.65 -3.14 6.14
CA ALA A 17 -7.53 -3.06 4.97
C ALA A 17 -6.77 -2.59 3.73
N ILE A 18 -5.90 -1.58 3.88
CA ILE A 18 -5.13 -1.04 2.75
C ILE A 18 -4.14 -2.08 2.23
N THR A 19 -3.39 -2.74 3.10
CA THR A 19 -2.42 -3.75 2.67
C THR A 19 -3.10 -4.97 2.06
N ASN A 20 -4.25 -5.38 2.59
CA ASN A 20 -5.04 -6.47 2.01
C ASN A 20 -5.57 -6.08 0.63
N GLY A 21 -6.06 -4.85 0.47
CA GLY A 21 -6.51 -4.33 -0.81
C GLY A 21 -5.38 -4.31 -1.84
N CYS A 22 -4.19 -3.87 -1.45
CA CYS A 22 -3.02 -3.89 -2.32
C CYS A 22 -2.63 -5.31 -2.72
N THR A 23 -2.69 -6.27 -1.80
CA THR A 23 -2.41 -7.68 -2.10
C THR A 23 -3.41 -8.24 -3.12
N GLN A 24 -4.69 -7.87 -3.01
CA GLN A 24 -5.70 -8.27 -3.98
C GLN A 24 -5.44 -7.68 -5.36
N ILE A 25 -5.03 -6.40 -5.42
CA ILE A 25 -4.68 -5.74 -6.67
C ILE A 25 -3.45 -6.41 -7.30
N GLU A 26 -2.43 -6.73 -6.51
CA GLU A 26 -1.24 -7.44 -6.98
C GLU A 26 -1.59 -8.83 -7.51
N ALA A 27 -2.49 -9.54 -6.84
CA ALA A 27 -2.96 -10.84 -7.32
C ALA A 27 -3.69 -10.70 -8.65
N ALA A 28 -4.52 -9.67 -8.81
CA ALA A 28 -5.19 -9.39 -10.09
C ALA A 28 -4.17 -9.05 -11.19
N ALA A 29 -3.09 -8.36 -10.85
CA ALA A 29 -2.04 -8.02 -11.82
C ALA A 29 -1.36 -9.26 -12.41
N GLN A 30 -1.35 -10.39 -11.71
CA GLN A 30 -0.81 -11.65 -12.23
C GLN A 30 -1.55 -12.13 -13.47
N TYR A 31 -2.81 -11.79 -13.64
CA TYR A 31 -3.55 -12.12 -14.86
C TYR A 31 -2.94 -11.44 -16.10
N PHE A 32 -2.39 -10.25 -15.95
CA PHE A 32 -1.69 -9.57 -17.05
C PHE A 32 -0.42 -10.32 -17.42
N GLU A 33 0.32 -10.83 -16.45
CA GLU A 33 1.50 -11.66 -16.74
C GLU A 33 1.12 -12.93 -17.47
N GLU A 34 0.06 -13.60 -17.04
CA GLU A 34 -0.44 -14.80 -17.70
C GLU A 34 -0.90 -14.51 -19.13
N CYS A 35 -1.58 -13.37 -19.33
CA CYS A 35 -1.98 -12.94 -20.67
C CYS A 35 -0.77 -12.68 -21.56
N ALA A 36 0.25 -12.01 -21.03
CA ALA A 36 1.48 -11.75 -21.77
C ALA A 36 2.16 -13.05 -22.20
N LYS A 37 2.24 -14.03 -21.29
CA LYS A 37 2.79 -15.35 -21.59
C LYS A 37 2.02 -16.06 -22.71
N LYS A 38 0.70 -15.96 -22.72
CA LYS A 38 -0.13 -16.56 -23.78
C LYS A 38 0.13 -15.88 -25.11
N VAL A 39 0.29 -14.57 -25.14
CA VAL A 39 0.60 -13.84 -26.37
C VAL A 39 2.00 -14.19 -26.88
N PHE A 40 3.00 -14.30 -26.00
CA PHE A 40 4.34 -14.75 -26.36
C PHE A 40 4.31 -16.18 -26.91
N ASN A 41 3.54 -17.06 -26.30
CA ASN A 41 3.39 -18.43 -26.81
C ASN A 41 2.76 -18.47 -28.18
N ALA A 42 1.76 -17.60 -28.44
CA ALA A 42 1.16 -17.48 -29.76
C ALA A 42 2.18 -16.98 -30.79
N SER A 43 3.04 -16.02 -30.39
CA SER A 43 4.11 -15.52 -31.24
C SER A 43 5.11 -16.63 -31.58
N ASP A 44 5.50 -17.45 -30.58
CA ASP A 44 6.39 -18.59 -30.79
C ASP A 44 5.77 -19.63 -31.74
N MET A 45 4.47 -19.88 -31.62
CA MET A 45 3.77 -20.78 -32.52
C MET A 45 3.74 -20.27 -33.95
N LEU A 46 3.62 -18.96 -34.15
CA LEU A 46 3.76 -18.33 -35.47
C LEU A 46 5.15 -18.54 -36.05
N ASP A 47 6.18 -18.40 -35.20
CA ASP A 47 7.56 -18.62 -35.62
C ASP A 47 7.79 -20.03 -36.15
N GLU A 48 7.14 -21.02 -35.49
CA GLU A 48 7.31 -22.42 -35.89
C GLU A 48 6.49 -22.84 -37.08
N LYS A 49 5.27 -22.30 -37.24
CA LYS A 49 4.25 -22.87 -38.12
C LYS A 49 3.74 -21.94 -39.24
N ALA A 50 3.97 -20.63 -39.13
CA ALA A 50 3.43 -19.67 -40.08
C ALA A 50 4.31 -19.56 -41.32
N LEU A 51 3.70 -19.15 -42.42
CA LEU A 51 4.42 -18.74 -43.64
C LEU A 51 5.22 -17.47 -43.35
N SER A 52 6.36 -17.30 -44.01
CA SER A 52 7.31 -16.23 -43.74
C SER A 52 6.70 -14.82 -43.83
N VAL A 53 5.72 -14.59 -44.66
CA VAL A 53 5.07 -13.28 -44.80
C VAL A 53 4.27 -12.95 -43.54
N ASP A 54 3.50 -13.89 -43.01
CA ASP A 54 2.69 -13.72 -41.84
C ASP A 54 3.58 -13.53 -40.61
N LYS A 55 4.67 -14.30 -40.51
CA LYS A 55 5.64 -14.23 -39.46
C LYS A 55 6.26 -12.84 -39.35
N THR A 56 6.73 -12.27 -40.45
CA THR A 56 7.40 -10.97 -40.44
C THR A 56 6.47 -9.81 -40.16
N THR A 57 5.15 -9.97 -40.38
CA THR A 57 4.17 -8.91 -40.14
C THR A 57 3.53 -9.03 -38.76
N MET A 58 3.18 -10.24 -38.33
CA MET A 58 2.36 -10.49 -37.15
C MET A 58 3.19 -10.72 -35.89
N GLN A 59 4.33 -11.40 -36.00
CA GLN A 59 5.13 -11.75 -34.83
C GLN A 59 5.65 -10.52 -34.07
N PRO A 60 6.22 -9.49 -34.74
CA PRO A 60 6.64 -8.28 -34.01
C PRO A 60 5.49 -7.57 -33.32
N GLN A 61 4.29 -7.60 -33.92
CA GLN A 61 3.09 -7.00 -33.32
C GLN A 61 2.68 -7.76 -32.06
N LEU A 62 2.68 -9.09 -32.09
CA LEU A 62 2.35 -9.92 -30.91
C LEU A 62 3.37 -9.72 -29.80
N ASP A 63 4.65 -9.66 -30.11
CA ASP A 63 5.70 -9.43 -29.14
C ASP A 63 5.56 -8.04 -28.48
N ALA A 64 5.26 -7.01 -29.28
CA ALA A 64 5.04 -5.67 -28.78
C ALA A 64 3.80 -5.62 -27.86
N ASP A 65 2.73 -6.30 -28.24
CA ASP A 65 1.49 -6.37 -27.44
C ASP A 65 1.75 -7.10 -26.10
N ALA A 66 2.53 -8.19 -26.12
CA ALA A 66 2.88 -8.91 -24.91
C ALA A 66 3.74 -8.05 -23.97
N GLU A 67 4.70 -7.33 -24.52
CA GLU A 67 5.54 -6.42 -23.72
C GLU A 67 4.70 -5.29 -23.10
N TYR A 68 3.73 -4.77 -23.86
CA TYR A 68 2.83 -3.73 -23.35
C TYR A 68 1.98 -4.25 -22.19
N ILE A 69 1.42 -5.45 -22.32
CA ILE A 69 0.62 -6.08 -21.26
C ILE A 69 1.49 -6.28 -20.02
N GLN A 70 2.73 -6.74 -20.18
CA GLN A 70 3.65 -6.93 -19.06
C GLN A 70 4.00 -5.60 -18.40
N SER A 71 4.13 -4.53 -19.17
CA SER A 71 4.40 -3.19 -18.61
C SER A 71 3.24 -2.70 -17.73
N ILE A 72 2.01 -3.07 -18.05
CA ILE A 72 0.84 -2.76 -17.22
C ILE A 72 0.95 -3.46 -15.86
N LYS A 73 1.33 -4.74 -15.84
CA LYS A 73 1.56 -5.47 -14.59
C LYS A 73 2.59 -4.77 -13.71
N ILE A 74 3.72 -4.38 -14.29
CA ILE A 74 4.78 -3.70 -13.57
C ILE A 74 4.30 -2.36 -13.02
N ALA A 75 3.54 -1.60 -13.80
CA ALA A 75 2.98 -0.32 -13.36
C ALA A 75 2.03 -0.50 -12.18
N ILE A 76 1.20 -1.53 -12.19
CA ILE A 76 0.29 -1.86 -11.08
C ILE A 76 1.09 -2.22 -9.83
N GLU A 77 2.11 -3.06 -9.95
CA GLU A 77 2.96 -3.44 -8.82
C GLU A 77 3.67 -2.23 -8.20
N ASN A 78 4.20 -1.34 -9.03
CA ASN A 78 4.82 -0.11 -8.56
C ASN A 78 3.82 0.79 -7.85
N PHE A 79 2.62 0.91 -8.38
CA PHE A 79 1.56 1.70 -7.76
C PHE A 79 1.18 1.15 -6.39
N THR A 80 0.95 -0.16 -6.27
CA THR A 80 0.60 -0.77 -4.98
C THR A 80 1.73 -0.66 -3.97
N LEU A 81 2.98 -0.76 -4.42
CA LEU A 81 4.12 -0.56 -3.53
C LEU A 81 4.15 0.85 -2.98
N GLN A 82 3.91 1.86 -3.82
CA GLN A 82 3.84 3.25 -3.37
C GLN A 82 2.70 3.47 -2.39
N VAL A 83 1.52 2.92 -2.65
CA VAL A 83 0.37 3.01 -1.75
C VAL A 83 0.70 2.40 -0.40
N LYS A 84 1.28 1.20 -0.37
CA LYS A 84 1.68 0.53 0.86
C LYS A 84 2.68 1.36 1.65
N ASN A 85 3.69 1.90 0.99
CA ASN A 85 4.73 2.68 1.65
C ASN A 85 4.17 3.96 2.26
N VAL A 86 3.31 4.67 1.53
CA VAL A 86 2.65 5.87 2.05
C VAL A 86 1.74 5.52 3.22
N ALA A 87 0.96 4.45 3.09
CA ALA A 87 0.05 4.02 4.16
C ALA A 87 0.80 3.65 5.43
N LEU A 88 1.92 2.94 5.31
CA LEU A 88 2.75 2.58 6.46
C LEU A 88 3.37 3.81 7.11
N GLN A 89 3.81 4.77 6.31
CA GLN A 89 4.36 6.02 6.82
C GLN A 89 3.30 6.82 7.58
N VAL A 90 2.12 6.98 7.00
CA VAL A 90 1.00 7.69 7.65
C VAL A 90 0.61 7.00 8.95
N TYR A 91 0.51 5.68 8.93
CA TYR A 91 0.17 4.91 10.12
C TYR A 91 1.20 5.12 11.25
N ALA A 92 2.49 5.09 10.92
CA ALA A 92 3.55 5.33 11.90
C ALA A 92 3.47 6.74 12.48
N GLU A 93 3.21 7.75 11.66
CA GLU A 93 3.05 9.12 12.11
C GLU A 93 1.82 9.29 13.00
N GLU A 94 0.71 8.65 12.63
CA GLU A 94 -0.52 8.67 13.43
C GLU A 94 -0.33 8.00 14.78
N GLN A 95 0.37 6.87 14.81
CA GLN A 95 0.67 6.19 16.07
C GLN A 95 1.54 7.05 16.99
N ALA A 96 2.52 7.76 16.42
CA ALA A 96 3.36 8.67 17.18
C ALA A 96 2.54 9.81 17.80
N GLU A 97 1.60 10.39 17.04
CA GLU A 97 0.71 11.42 17.56
C GLU A 97 -0.20 10.89 18.68
N LEU A 98 -0.73 9.69 18.51
CA LEU A 98 -1.55 9.05 19.53
C LEU A 98 -0.75 8.81 20.81
N ALA A 99 0.49 8.33 20.68
CA ALA A 99 1.37 8.11 21.83
C ALA A 99 1.67 9.43 22.55
N ASP A 100 1.95 10.50 21.83
CA ASP A 100 2.16 11.83 22.38
C ASP A 100 0.91 12.33 23.13
N TYR A 101 -0.25 12.16 22.53
CA TYR A 101 -1.51 12.54 23.15
C TYR A 101 -1.73 11.79 24.47
N LYS A 102 -1.54 10.48 24.46
CA LYS A 102 -1.68 9.65 25.67
C LYS A 102 -0.70 10.06 26.74
N ALA A 103 0.54 10.37 26.37
CA ALA A 103 1.56 10.84 27.30
C ALA A 103 1.16 12.19 27.93
N GLN A 104 0.63 13.11 27.14
CA GLN A 104 0.14 14.40 27.64
C GLN A 104 -1.03 14.22 28.61
N GLN A 105 -1.97 13.34 28.29
CA GLN A 105 -3.11 13.05 29.16
C GLN A 105 -2.66 12.41 30.47
N ALA A 106 -1.69 11.51 30.42
CA ALA A 106 -1.14 10.89 31.62
C ALA A 106 -0.43 11.93 32.50
N ALA A 107 0.32 12.86 31.90
CA ALA A 107 0.98 13.94 32.62
C ALA A 107 -0.02 14.88 33.29
N LEU A 108 -1.10 15.23 32.59
CA LEU A 108 -2.17 16.06 33.17
C LEU A 108 -2.88 15.36 34.31
N ALA A 109 -3.16 14.07 34.18
CA ALA A 109 -3.79 13.28 35.23
C ALA A 109 -2.89 13.20 36.47
N ALA A 110 -1.58 13.02 36.26
CA ALA A 110 -0.61 13.01 37.35
C ALA A 110 -0.55 14.36 38.08
N GLN A 111 -0.58 15.48 37.36
CA GLN A 111 -0.61 16.81 37.94
C GLN A 111 -1.87 17.05 38.74
N GLN A 112 -3.04 16.64 38.23
CA GLN A 112 -4.30 16.77 38.95
C GLN A 112 -4.32 15.94 40.22
N GLN A 113 -3.79 14.74 40.15
CA GLN A 113 -3.71 13.85 41.30
C GLN A 113 -2.78 14.41 42.37
N ALA A 114 -1.62 14.95 41.97
CA ALA A 114 -0.69 15.60 42.87
C ALA A 114 -1.31 16.85 43.54
N ALA A 115 -2.05 17.65 42.78
CA ALA A 115 -2.75 18.83 43.31
C ALA A 115 -3.83 18.41 44.31
N ASN A 116 -4.60 17.35 44.00
CA ASN A 116 -5.62 16.84 44.92
C ASN A 116 -5.00 16.30 46.20
N ASN A 117 -3.89 15.58 46.11
CA ASN A 117 -3.19 15.05 47.29
C ASN A 117 -2.62 16.19 48.16
N ASN A 118 -2.05 17.22 47.52
CA ASN A 118 -1.55 18.38 48.28
C ASN A 118 -2.69 19.16 48.93
N GLY A 119 -3.82 19.29 48.26
CA GLY A 119 -5.00 19.94 48.83
C GLY A 119 -5.58 19.18 50.00
N GLY A 120 -5.46 17.84 50.04
CA GLY A 120 -5.91 17.01 51.15
C GLY A 120 -5.01 17.06 52.37
N THR A 121 -3.76 17.49 52.22
CA THR A 121 -2.80 17.51 53.34
C THR A 121 -2.71 18.86 54.06
N THR A 122 -3.39 19.89 53.59
CA THR A 122 -3.34 21.23 54.17
C THR A 122 -4.40 21.50 55.21
N THR A 123 -5.25 20.56 55.51
CA THR A 123 -6.22 20.70 56.60
C THR A 123 -5.56 20.50 57.94
N PRO A 124 -5.59 21.49 58.83
CA PRO A 124 -5.05 21.33 60.19
C PRO A 124 -5.85 20.38 61.03
#